data_ec1878e839514a9891f57ddc5873f022
#
_entry.id   ec1878e839514a9891f57ddc5873f022
#
_cell.length_a   1.000
_cell.length_b   1.000
_cell.length_c   1.000
_cell.angle_alpha   90.00
_cell.angle_beta   90.00
_cell.angle_gamma   90.00
#
_symmetry.space_group_name_H-M   'P 1'
#
loop_
_entity.id
_entity.type
_entity.pdbx_description
1 polymer ?
#
loop_
_entity_poly.entity_id
_entity_poly.type
_entity_poly.pdbx_seq_one_letter_code
_entity_poly.pdbx_strand_id
1 'polypeptide(L)'
;AGDIGSDLLAAKFEALKPFRAVYGNIDGQAIRLQYPKVAHFKVEDVNVMMTHIGGYPGRYNPEIRKELYDTRPNLFISGHSHILKVVFDRSLKCLHMNPGAAGKSGFHQVRTLLRFVIAGKDIKDLEVIELGNRAL
;
A
#
# COMPACT_ATOMS: atom_id res chain seq x y z
N ALA A 1 -1.67 -0.90 -3.47
CA ALA A 1 -1.78 0.44 -2.87
C ALA A 1 -2.10 1.51 -3.93
N GLY A 2 -3.05 1.24 -4.82
CA GLY A 2 -3.51 2.19 -5.83
C GLY A 2 -2.69 2.18 -7.13
N ASP A 3 -3.18 2.94 -8.11
CA ASP A 3 -2.64 2.98 -9.48
C ASP A 3 -2.60 1.58 -10.10
N ILE A 4 -3.75 0.90 -10.04
CA ILE A 4 -3.90 -0.48 -10.51
C ILE A 4 -3.83 -0.52 -12.05
N GLY A 5 -4.42 0.47 -12.69
CA GLY A 5 -4.35 0.68 -14.13
C GLY A 5 -5.55 0.12 -14.90
N SER A 6 -6.07 -1.05 -14.54
CA SER A 6 -7.26 -1.59 -15.20
C SER A 6 -8.07 -2.51 -14.27
N ASP A 7 -9.38 -2.53 -14.50
CA ASP A 7 -10.32 -3.43 -13.82
C ASP A 7 -10.05 -4.90 -14.18
N LEU A 8 -9.59 -5.19 -15.38
CA LEU A 8 -9.21 -6.53 -15.80
C LEU A 8 -8.02 -7.07 -14.99
N LEU A 9 -7.04 -6.20 -14.69
CA LEU A 9 -5.91 -6.58 -13.85
C LEU A 9 -6.35 -6.85 -12.43
N ALA A 10 -7.20 -5.98 -11.87
CA ALA A 10 -7.77 -6.19 -10.54
C ALA A 10 -8.53 -7.52 -10.44
N ALA A 11 -9.35 -7.84 -11.43
CA ALA A 11 -10.09 -9.09 -11.49
C ALA A 11 -9.18 -10.32 -11.48
N LYS A 12 -8.03 -10.25 -12.15
CA LYS A 12 -7.04 -11.35 -12.12
C LYS A 12 -6.48 -11.57 -10.73
N PHE A 13 -6.18 -10.50 -9.98
CA PHE A 13 -5.72 -10.64 -8.61
C PHE A 13 -6.79 -11.18 -7.68
N GLU A 14 -8.04 -10.71 -7.81
CA GLU A 14 -9.17 -11.20 -7.02
C GLU A 14 -9.40 -12.70 -7.21
N ALA A 15 -9.19 -13.21 -8.43
CA ALA A 15 -9.36 -14.61 -8.75
C ALA A 15 -8.29 -15.51 -8.13
N LEU A 16 -7.12 -14.96 -7.76
CA LEU A 16 -5.98 -15.75 -7.24
C LEU A 16 -6.05 -15.97 -5.73
N LYS A 17 -6.31 -14.92 -4.98
CA LYS A 17 -6.28 -14.90 -3.50
C LYS A 17 -7.20 -13.81 -2.98
N PRO A 18 -7.55 -13.82 -1.68
CA PRO A 18 -8.21 -12.68 -1.07
C PRO A 18 -7.45 -11.40 -1.38
N PHE A 19 -8.16 -10.42 -1.94
CA PHE A 19 -7.56 -9.21 -2.52
C PHE A 19 -8.17 -7.96 -1.89
N ARG A 20 -7.33 -7.01 -1.50
CA ARG A 20 -7.74 -5.71 -1.02
C ARG A 20 -6.97 -4.64 -1.76
N ALA A 21 -7.66 -3.58 -2.14
CA ALA A 21 -7.07 -2.50 -2.91
C ALA A 21 -7.69 -1.15 -2.54
N VAL A 22 -6.97 -0.10 -2.87
CA VAL A 22 -7.47 1.26 -2.96
C VAL A 22 -7.22 1.77 -4.36
N TYR A 23 -7.98 2.76 -4.81
CA TYR A 23 -7.67 3.39 -6.08
C TYR A 23 -6.56 4.44 -5.91
N GLY A 24 -5.81 4.68 -6.98
CA GLY A 24 -4.80 5.72 -7.07
C GLY A 24 -5.25 6.87 -7.97
N ASN A 25 -4.38 7.86 -8.12
CA ASN A 25 -4.71 9.06 -8.89
C ASN A 25 -4.85 8.83 -10.39
N ILE A 26 -4.20 7.79 -10.95
CA ILE A 26 -4.34 7.44 -12.37
C ILE A 26 -5.54 6.52 -12.65
N ASP A 27 -6.13 5.91 -11.63
CA ASP A 27 -7.21 4.95 -11.81
C ASP A 27 -8.51 5.64 -12.25
N GLY A 28 -9.15 5.03 -13.24
CA GLY A 28 -10.40 5.51 -13.80
C GLY A 28 -11.63 5.08 -13.01
N GLN A 29 -12.81 5.38 -13.58
CA GLN A 29 -14.09 5.18 -12.93
C GLN A 29 -14.35 3.71 -12.56
N ALA A 30 -14.01 2.75 -13.42
CA ALA A 30 -14.23 1.33 -13.16
C ALA A 30 -13.54 0.87 -11.86
N ILE A 31 -12.31 1.30 -11.64
CA ILE A 31 -11.55 0.99 -10.41
C ILE A 31 -12.11 1.77 -9.21
N ARG A 32 -12.41 3.05 -9.39
CA ARG A 32 -12.89 3.91 -8.29
C ARG A 32 -14.26 3.49 -7.75
N LEU A 33 -15.08 2.86 -8.58
CA LEU A 33 -16.38 2.30 -8.15
C LEU A 33 -16.22 1.00 -7.36
N GLN A 34 -15.16 0.24 -7.60
CA GLN A 34 -14.92 -1.05 -6.94
C GLN A 34 -14.12 -0.94 -5.65
N TYR A 35 -13.21 0.02 -5.57
CA TYR A 35 -12.26 0.14 -4.46
C TYR A 35 -12.32 1.53 -3.83
N PRO A 36 -12.18 1.63 -2.50
CA PRO A 36 -12.19 2.91 -1.79
C PRO A 36 -10.90 3.70 -2.00
N LYS A 37 -10.94 4.98 -1.64
CA LYS A 37 -9.74 5.82 -1.53
C LYS A 37 -8.86 5.40 -0.35
N VAL A 38 -9.50 5.08 0.78
CA VAL A 38 -8.86 4.61 2.01
C VAL A 38 -9.53 3.32 2.43
N ALA A 39 -8.74 2.29 2.70
CA ALA A 39 -9.22 1.01 3.19
C ALA A 39 -8.77 0.78 4.63
N HIS A 40 -9.69 0.34 5.46
CA HIS A 40 -9.43 -0.13 6.82
C HIS A 40 -9.84 -1.59 6.90
N PHE A 41 -8.92 -2.43 7.37
CA PHE A 41 -9.21 -3.84 7.56
C PHE A 41 -8.30 -4.45 8.63
N LYS A 42 -8.66 -5.62 9.08
CA LYS A 42 -7.91 -6.36 10.09
C LYS A 42 -7.44 -7.68 9.50
N VAL A 43 -6.16 -7.99 9.71
CA VAL A 43 -5.57 -9.29 9.40
C VAL A 43 -5.02 -9.85 10.70
N GLU A 44 -5.51 -11.01 11.14
CA GLU A 44 -5.24 -11.53 12.48
C GLU A 44 -5.56 -10.44 13.53
N ASP A 45 -4.59 -10.04 14.33
CA ASP A 45 -4.72 -8.96 15.33
C ASP A 45 -4.10 -7.63 14.88
N VAL A 46 -3.77 -7.50 13.60
CA VAL A 46 -3.16 -6.29 13.02
C VAL A 46 -4.24 -5.45 12.32
N ASN A 47 -4.43 -4.24 12.81
CA ASN A 47 -5.27 -3.25 12.13
C ASN A 47 -4.46 -2.56 11.04
N VAL A 48 -4.98 -2.59 9.82
CA VAL A 48 -4.33 -2.05 8.63
C VAL A 48 -5.13 -0.87 8.09
N MET A 49 -4.44 0.21 7.79
CA MET A 49 -4.94 1.30 6.98
C MET A 49 -4.13 1.36 5.68
N MET A 50 -4.81 1.49 4.56
CA MET A 50 -4.16 1.60 3.26
C MET A 50 -4.75 2.74 2.45
N THR A 51 -3.89 3.53 1.81
CA THR A 51 -4.28 4.58 0.88
C THR A 51 -3.19 4.72 -0.19
N HIS A 52 -3.52 5.36 -1.32
CA HIS A 52 -2.51 5.56 -2.36
C HIS A 52 -1.53 6.67 -2.00
N ILE A 53 -2.02 7.86 -1.72
CA ILE A 53 -1.18 9.03 -1.40
C ILE A 53 -1.18 9.21 0.11
N GLY A 54 -0.21 8.61 0.78
CA GLY A 54 -0.13 8.63 2.25
C GLY A 54 0.92 9.56 2.83
N GLY A 55 1.96 9.85 2.08
CA GLY A 55 3.14 10.53 2.63
C GLY A 55 3.99 9.60 3.47
N TYR A 56 4.71 10.16 4.43
CA TYR A 56 5.66 9.44 5.28
C TYR A 56 5.59 9.94 6.71
N PRO A 57 6.13 9.20 7.69
CA PRO A 57 6.25 9.68 9.07
C PRO A 57 6.88 11.07 9.13
N GLY A 58 6.20 11.99 9.82
CA GLY A 58 6.59 13.41 9.89
C GLY A 58 6.08 14.26 8.71
N ARG A 59 5.61 13.64 7.63
CA ARG A 59 5.09 14.32 6.43
C ARG A 59 3.91 13.57 5.82
N TYR A 60 2.99 13.12 6.65
CA TYR A 60 1.78 12.48 6.16
C TYR A 60 0.93 13.44 5.33
N ASN A 61 0.29 12.89 4.30
CA ASN A 61 -0.65 13.65 3.47
C ASN A 61 -1.73 14.29 4.35
N PRO A 62 -1.90 15.62 4.30
CA PRO A 62 -2.91 16.32 5.11
C PRO A 62 -4.33 15.76 4.97
N GLU A 63 -4.69 15.23 3.80
CA GLU A 63 -6.03 14.69 3.55
C GLU A 63 -6.36 13.46 4.41
N ILE A 64 -5.35 12.64 4.74
CA ILE A 64 -5.57 11.40 5.50
C ILE A 64 -4.97 11.45 6.92
N ARG A 65 -4.22 12.48 7.23
CA ARG A 65 -3.48 12.56 8.49
C ARG A 65 -4.40 12.49 9.71
N LYS A 66 -5.51 13.20 9.68
CA LYS A 66 -6.47 13.16 10.79
C LYS A 66 -7.00 11.74 11.01
N GLU A 67 -7.41 11.08 9.95
CA GLU A 67 -7.93 9.71 10.00
C GLU A 67 -6.86 8.73 10.51
N LEU A 68 -5.62 8.88 10.06
CA LEU A 68 -4.49 8.07 10.53
C LEU A 68 -4.25 8.23 12.04
N TYR A 69 -4.27 9.47 12.55
CA TYR A 69 -4.09 9.75 13.98
C TYR A 69 -5.29 9.30 14.83
N ASP A 70 -6.49 9.38 14.29
CA ASP A 70 -7.71 8.96 15.00
C ASP A 70 -7.81 7.43 15.07
N THR A 71 -7.49 6.72 14.00
CA THR A 71 -7.63 5.26 13.93
C THR A 71 -6.43 4.49 14.49
N ARG A 72 -5.24 5.08 14.47
CA ARG A 72 -3.99 4.48 14.98
C ARG A 72 -3.79 3.03 14.55
N PRO A 73 -3.68 2.76 13.24
CA PRO A 73 -3.46 1.40 12.76
C PRO A 73 -2.10 0.86 13.23
N ASN A 74 -1.97 -0.45 13.29
CA ASN A 74 -0.67 -1.10 13.53
C ASN A 74 0.22 -1.06 12.28
N LEU A 75 -0.41 -1.12 11.10
CA LEU A 75 0.25 -1.10 9.80
C LEU A 75 -0.43 -0.07 8.90
N PHE A 76 0.38 0.84 8.34
CA PHE A 76 -0.07 1.82 7.35
C PHE A 76 0.66 1.61 6.03
N ILE A 77 -0.10 1.34 4.97
CA ILE A 77 0.44 1.06 3.63
C ILE A 77 0.07 2.21 2.70
N SER A 78 1.07 2.74 2.00
CA SER A 78 0.87 3.75 0.97
C SER A 78 1.69 3.46 -0.28
N GLY A 79 1.44 4.20 -1.35
CA GLY A 79 2.14 4.10 -2.63
C GLY A 79 2.52 5.46 -3.18
N HIS A 80 2.22 5.70 -4.45
CA HIS A 80 2.34 6.96 -5.19
C HIS A 80 3.77 7.44 -5.44
N SER A 81 4.63 7.52 -4.44
CA SER A 81 6.00 8.04 -4.60
C SER A 81 6.91 7.11 -5.38
N HIS A 82 6.53 5.84 -5.53
CA HIS A 82 7.37 4.78 -6.11
C HIS A 82 8.66 4.51 -5.30
N ILE A 83 8.75 5.03 -4.10
CA ILE A 83 9.92 4.86 -3.23
C ILE A 83 9.66 3.74 -2.23
N LEU A 84 10.41 2.65 -2.38
CA LEU A 84 10.40 1.55 -1.42
C LEU A 84 10.87 2.06 -0.06
N LYS A 85 10.01 1.93 0.95
CA LYS A 85 10.34 2.37 2.31
C LYS A 85 9.57 1.57 3.35
N VAL A 86 10.29 1.12 4.37
CA VAL A 86 9.69 0.48 5.56
C VAL A 86 10.25 1.18 6.77
N VAL A 87 9.38 1.81 7.56
CA VAL A 87 9.78 2.66 8.69
C VAL A 87 8.76 2.52 9.83
N PHE A 88 9.24 2.39 11.05
CA PHE A 88 8.37 2.40 12.23
C PHE A 88 8.20 3.82 12.76
N ASP A 89 6.95 4.29 12.78
CA ASP A 89 6.60 5.57 13.38
C ASP A 89 6.34 5.37 14.88
N ARG A 90 7.29 5.85 15.67
CA ARG A 90 7.23 5.71 17.15
C ARG A 90 6.10 6.52 17.77
N SER A 91 5.74 7.65 17.18
CA SER A 91 4.68 8.51 17.72
C SER A 91 3.30 7.88 17.60
N LEU A 92 3.05 7.15 16.53
CA LEU A 92 1.81 6.42 16.27
C LEU A 92 1.88 4.95 16.66
N LYS A 93 3.07 4.43 16.97
CA LYS A 93 3.33 3.00 17.17
C LYS A 93 2.83 2.19 15.96
N CYS A 94 3.14 2.69 14.77
CA CYS A 94 2.64 2.17 13.50
C CYS A 94 3.80 1.84 12.56
N LEU A 95 3.78 0.66 11.97
CA LEU A 95 4.71 0.32 10.90
C LEU A 95 4.19 0.91 9.58
N HIS A 96 4.98 1.77 8.95
CA HIS A 96 4.69 2.33 7.64
C HIS A 96 5.42 1.55 6.57
N MET A 97 4.70 1.16 5.51
CA MET A 97 5.25 0.49 4.34
C MET A 97 4.84 1.21 3.05
N ASN A 98 5.80 1.44 2.19
CA ASN A 98 5.58 1.73 0.78
C ASN A 98 6.34 0.69 -0.03
N PRO A 99 5.66 -0.13 -0.84
CA PRO A 99 6.32 -1.23 -1.55
C PRO A 99 7.14 -0.80 -2.77
N GLY A 100 7.23 0.49 -3.03
CA GLY A 100 7.74 0.98 -4.30
C GLY A 100 6.71 0.78 -5.41
N ALA A 101 7.15 0.58 -6.63
CA ALA A 101 6.28 0.36 -7.77
C ALA A 101 6.57 -0.98 -8.46
N ALA A 102 5.54 -1.79 -8.65
CA ALA A 102 5.63 -3.06 -9.36
C ALA A 102 5.44 -2.92 -10.87
N GLY A 103 4.86 -1.82 -11.32
CA GLY A 103 4.62 -1.52 -12.73
C GLY A 103 5.83 -0.93 -13.46
N LYS A 104 5.63 -0.66 -14.74
CA LYS A 104 6.68 -0.16 -15.64
C LYS A 104 6.64 1.35 -15.86
N SER A 105 5.62 2.05 -15.35
CA SER A 105 5.47 3.50 -15.51
C SER A 105 5.92 4.24 -14.26
N GLY A 106 6.69 5.32 -14.42
CA GLY A 106 7.14 6.15 -13.32
C GLY A 106 8.64 6.45 -13.34
N PHE A 107 9.15 6.95 -12.23
CA PHE A 107 10.55 7.39 -12.10
C PHE A 107 11.45 6.35 -11.40
N HIS A 108 10.89 5.27 -10.86
CA HIS A 108 11.67 4.21 -10.23
C HIS A 108 12.51 3.45 -11.27
N GLN A 109 13.66 2.96 -10.83
CA GLN A 109 14.56 2.19 -11.69
C GLN A 109 14.28 0.69 -11.59
N VAL A 110 14.05 0.20 -10.40
CA VAL A 110 13.78 -1.21 -10.10
C VAL A 110 12.33 -1.37 -9.67
N ARG A 111 11.66 -2.35 -10.25
CA ARG A 111 10.30 -2.72 -9.88
C ARG A 111 10.33 -3.60 -8.64
N THR A 112 9.54 -3.25 -7.65
CA THR A 112 9.54 -3.95 -6.36
C THR A 112 8.15 -4.26 -5.86
N LEU A 113 8.07 -5.26 -4.97
CA LEU A 113 6.94 -5.51 -4.10
C LEU A 113 7.44 -5.98 -2.73
N LEU A 114 6.59 -5.93 -1.73
CA LEU A 114 6.86 -6.43 -0.40
C LEU A 114 6.05 -7.70 -0.13
N ARG A 115 6.68 -8.67 0.52
CA ARG A 115 6.04 -9.87 1.03
C ARG A 115 6.37 -10.02 2.51
N PHE A 116 5.38 -10.31 3.33
CA PHE A 116 5.56 -10.48 4.76
C PHE A 116 4.48 -11.38 5.35
N VAL A 117 4.69 -11.81 6.58
CA VAL A 117 3.77 -12.66 7.33
C VAL A 117 3.17 -11.86 8.49
N ILE A 118 1.86 -11.98 8.67
CA ILE A 118 1.17 -11.51 9.87
C ILE A 118 0.76 -12.75 10.66
N ALA A 119 1.24 -12.83 11.90
CA ALA A 119 0.92 -13.91 12.84
C ALA A 119 0.50 -13.29 14.17
N GLY A 120 -0.80 -13.35 14.49
CA GLY A 120 -1.34 -12.64 15.65
C GLY A 120 -1.14 -11.13 15.52
N LYS A 121 -0.32 -10.56 16.38
CA LYS A 121 0.06 -9.15 16.36
C LYS A 121 1.38 -8.89 15.62
N ASP A 122 2.10 -9.94 15.27
CA ASP A 122 3.44 -9.82 14.72
C ASP A 122 3.42 -9.67 13.21
N ILE A 123 4.21 -8.71 12.72
CA ILE A 123 4.53 -8.53 11.31
C ILE A 123 5.97 -8.96 11.16
N LYS A 124 6.21 -10.04 10.42
CA LYS A 124 7.52 -10.69 10.35
C LYS A 124 7.85 -11.20 8.95
N ASP A 125 9.08 -11.68 8.78
CA ASP A 125 9.56 -12.26 7.53
C ASP A 125 9.38 -11.33 6.33
N LEU A 126 9.66 -10.04 6.56
CA LEU A 126 9.55 -9.02 5.52
C LEU A 126 10.63 -9.22 4.47
N GLU A 127 10.20 -9.33 3.23
CA GLU A 127 11.07 -9.47 2.07
C GLU A 127 10.76 -8.40 1.03
N VAL A 128 11.82 -7.84 0.44
CA VAL A 128 11.73 -7.04 -0.78
C VAL A 128 11.94 -7.98 -1.97
N ILE A 129 10.96 -8.01 -2.88
CA ILE A 129 11.06 -8.81 -4.11
C ILE A 129 11.28 -7.85 -5.27
N GLU A 130 12.42 -7.98 -5.91
CA GLU A 130 12.74 -7.23 -7.12
C GLU A 130 12.19 -7.95 -8.34
N LEU A 131 11.39 -7.24 -9.14
CA LEU A 131 10.75 -7.78 -10.35
C LEU A 131 11.54 -7.46 -11.62
N GLY A 132 12.75 -6.90 -11.46
CA GLY A 132 13.59 -6.47 -12.57
C GLY A 132 13.53 -4.97 -12.81
N ASN A 133 14.25 -4.52 -13.83
CA ASN A 133 14.32 -3.12 -14.17
C ASN A 133 13.03 -2.63 -14.85
N ARG A 134 12.69 -1.36 -14.60
CA ARG A 134 11.52 -0.73 -15.20
C ARG A 134 11.64 -0.61 -16.72
N ALA A 135 12.82 -0.29 -17.20
CA ALA A 135 13.09 0.12 -18.59
C ALA A 135 13.43 -1.04 -19.54
N LEU A 136 13.15 -2.26 -19.17
CA LEU A 136 13.37 -3.41 -20.06
C LEU A 136 12.12 -3.81 -20.81
#